data_014b7946a6f17de7b96d746871c2857d
#
_entry.id   014b7946a6f17de7b96d746871c2857d
#
_cell.length_a   1.000
_cell.length_b   1.000
_cell.length_c   1.000
_cell.angle_alpha   90.00
_cell.angle_beta   90.00
_cell.angle_gamma   90.00
#
_symmetry.space_group_name_H-M   'P 1'
#
loop_
_entity.id
_entity.type
_entity.pdbx_description
1 polymer ?
#
loop_
_entity_poly.entity_id
_entity_poly.type
_entity_poly.pdbx_seq_one_letter_code
_entity_poly.pdbx_strand_id
1 'polypeptide(L)'
;MSKATDVDVVDAWREQQKAYHATATLLDRTLEQKFDLGLSEFEILDLIWESNTQAKDDKCTMRDLVDLTPMTQSALSRVVDRLTRAGLIGRNECTYDRRSMFVSLTAKGMTVHAEARKVYRRLLAGELA
;
A
#
# COMPACT_ATOMS: atom_id res chain seq x y z
N MET A 1 28.50 20.21 -23.85
CA MET A 1 27.48 19.71 -23.37
C MET A 1 26.37 20.57 -23.29
N SER A 2 25.48 20.17 -23.82
CA SER A 2 24.49 21.02 -23.90
C SER A 2 23.84 21.19 -22.63
N LYS A 3 23.49 22.05 -22.41
CA LYS A 3 22.60 22.36 -21.59
C LYS A 3 21.47 21.49 -21.70
N ALA A 4 21.63 20.24 -21.34
CA ALA A 4 20.49 19.52 -21.09
C ALA A 4 19.71 20.37 -20.24
N THR A 5 19.06 21.12 -20.82
CA THR A 5 18.57 22.22 -20.21
C THR A 5 17.71 21.83 -19.08
N ASP A 6 17.60 22.67 -18.11
CA ASP A 6 16.65 22.52 -17.03
C ASP A 6 15.26 22.15 -17.55
N VAL A 7 14.94 22.58 -18.77
CA VAL A 7 13.67 22.25 -19.43
C VAL A 7 13.52 20.75 -19.65
N ASP A 8 14.57 20.09 -20.13
CA ASP A 8 14.50 18.64 -20.39
C ASP A 8 14.37 17.84 -19.10
N VAL A 9 15.06 18.23 -18.06
CA VAL A 9 15.00 17.58 -16.75
C VAL A 9 13.62 17.76 -16.14
N VAL A 10 13.07 18.96 -16.22
CA VAL A 10 11.76 19.27 -15.70
C VAL A 10 10.68 18.54 -16.50
N ASP A 11 10.80 18.50 -17.82
CA ASP A 11 9.85 17.80 -18.66
C ASP A 11 9.84 16.31 -18.36
N ALA A 12 11.01 15.71 -18.18
CA ALA A 12 11.11 14.29 -17.81
C ALA A 12 10.42 14.02 -16.46
N TRP A 13 10.64 14.89 -15.50
CA TRP A 13 10.00 14.79 -14.19
C TRP A 13 8.48 14.89 -14.31
N ARG A 14 8.01 15.85 -15.08
CA ARG A 14 6.57 16.05 -15.28
C ARG A 14 5.93 14.86 -15.99
N GLU A 15 6.62 14.25 -16.94
CA GLU A 15 6.14 13.06 -17.61
C GLU A 15 5.99 11.89 -16.64
N GLN A 16 6.95 11.73 -15.74
CA GLN A 16 6.87 10.70 -14.70
C GLN A 16 5.68 10.95 -13.78
N GLN A 17 5.46 12.20 -13.39
CA GLN A 17 4.32 12.54 -12.54
C GLN A 17 3.00 12.23 -13.23
N LYS A 18 2.87 12.58 -14.52
CA LYS A 18 1.66 12.30 -15.27
C LYS A 18 1.40 10.81 -15.37
N ALA A 19 2.43 10.04 -15.69
CA ALA A 19 2.30 8.60 -15.80
C ALA A 19 1.91 7.98 -14.46
N TYR A 20 2.54 8.43 -13.38
CA TYR A 20 2.23 7.95 -12.04
C TYR A 20 0.77 8.27 -11.68
N HIS A 21 0.35 9.51 -11.88
CA HIS A 21 -1.02 9.92 -11.54
C HIS A 21 -2.07 9.16 -12.35
N ALA A 22 -1.82 8.94 -13.63
CA ALA A 22 -2.75 8.19 -14.47
C ALA A 22 -2.90 6.76 -13.97
N THR A 23 -1.79 6.10 -13.66
CA THR A 23 -1.80 4.74 -13.14
C THR A 23 -2.45 4.69 -11.76
N ALA A 24 -2.06 5.60 -10.87
CA ALA A 24 -2.61 5.65 -9.51
C ALA A 24 -4.13 5.87 -9.52
N THR A 25 -4.61 6.74 -10.40
CA THR A 25 -6.05 7.00 -10.52
C THR A 25 -6.80 5.76 -10.99
N LEU A 26 -6.24 5.06 -11.98
CA LEU A 26 -6.87 3.85 -12.49
C LEU A 26 -6.91 2.75 -11.42
N LEU A 27 -5.81 2.55 -10.72
CA LEU A 27 -5.74 1.59 -9.63
C LEU A 27 -6.74 1.92 -8.52
N ASP A 28 -6.76 3.18 -8.10
CA ASP A 28 -7.63 3.63 -7.02
C ASP A 28 -9.10 3.39 -7.35
N ARG A 29 -9.52 3.81 -8.55
CA ARG A 29 -10.91 3.63 -8.98
C ARG A 29 -11.31 2.17 -9.08
N THR A 30 -10.44 1.36 -9.67
CA THR A 30 -10.77 -0.05 -9.87
C THR A 30 -10.86 -0.80 -8.54
N LEU A 31 -9.91 -0.55 -7.65
CA LEU A 31 -9.91 -1.18 -6.32
C LEU A 31 -11.10 -0.72 -5.48
N GLU A 32 -11.44 0.56 -5.54
CA GLU A 32 -12.60 1.09 -4.84
C GLU A 32 -13.90 0.42 -5.32
N GLN A 33 -14.06 0.32 -6.63
CA GLN A 33 -15.27 -0.25 -7.21
C GLN A 33 -15.43 -1.73 -6.90
N LYS A 34 -14.34 -2.47 -6.91
CA LYS A 34 -14.42 -3.92 -6.75
C LYS A 34 -14.32 -4.40 -5.31
N PHE A 35 -13.56 -3.69 -4.49
CA PHE A 35 -13.23 -4.16 -3.15
C PHE A 35 -13.52 -3.15 -2.05
N ASP A 36 -14.02 -1.98 -2.38
CA ASP A 36 -14.22 -0.89 -1.43
C ASP A 36 -12.92 -0.52 -0.70
N LEU A 37 -11.80 -0.58 -1.43
CA LEU A 37 -10.47 -0.27 -0.92
C LEU A 37 -9.82 0.75 -1.82
N GLY A 38 -9.38 1.86 -1.26
CA GLY A 38 -8.57 2.81 -2.01
C GLY A 38 -7.17 2.24 -2.26
N LEU A 39 -6.44 2.86 -3.18
CA LEU A 39 -5.09 2.43 -3.51
C LEU A 39 -4.17 2.43 -2.30
N SER A 40 -4.19 3.51 -1.50
CA SER A 40 -3.36 3.60 -0.30
C SER A 40 -3.66 2.49 0.69
N GLU A 41 -4.93 2.18 0.85
CA GLU A 41 -5.38 1.13 1.75
C GLU A 41 -4.90 -0.25 1.26
N PHE A 42 -5.03 -0.49 -0.03
CA PHE A 42 -4.56 -1.75 -0.59
C PHE A 42 -3.05 -1.89 -0.44
N GLU A 43 -2.30 -0.82 -0.72
CA GLU A 43 -0.84 -0.88 -0.65
C GLU A 43 -0.35 -1.18 0.77
N ILE A 44 -0.99 -0.61 1.77
CA ILE A 44 -0.64 -0.92 3.16
C ILE A 44 -1.03 -2.35 3.51
N LEU A 45 -2.20 -2.79 3.07
CA LEU A 45 -2.63 -4.17 3.28
C LEU A 45 -1.65 -5.15 2.64
N ASP A 46 -1.14 -4.82 1.46
CA ASP A 46 -0.17 -5.63 0.73
C ASP A 46 1.18 -5.70 1.46
N LEU A 47 1.63 -4.58 2.02
CA LEU A 47 2.86 -4.56 2.80
C LEU A 47 2.75 -5.43 4.07
N ILE A 48 1.60 -5.36 4.74
CA ILE A 48 1.34 -6.18 5.92
C ILE A 48 1.33 -7.66 5.51
N TRP A 49 0.66 -7.98 4.42
CA TRP A 49 0.61 -9.34 3.90
C TRP A 49 2.01 -9.87 3.60
N GLU A 50 2.85 -9.08 2.94
CA GLU A 50 4.21 -9.49 2.65
C GLU A 50 5.00 -9.75 3.94
N SER A 51 4.89 -8.86 4.92
CA SER A 51 5.56 -9.04 6.19
C SER A 51 5.10 -10.29 6.93
N ASN A 52 3.78 -10.55 6.90
CA ASN A 52 3.23 -11.73 7.57
C ASN A 52 3.60 -13.05 6.89
N THR A 53 3.84 -13.01 5.57
CA THR A 53 4.05 -14.25 4.83
C THR A 53 5.51 -14.48 4.44
N GLN A 54 6.31 -13.43 4.38
CA GLN A 54 7.68 -13.53 3.87
C GLN A 54 8.75 -13.15 4.88
N ALA A 55 8.39 -12.46 5.96
CA ALA A 55 9.35 -12.09 6.98
C ALA A 55 9.69 -13.29 7.86
N LYS A 56 10.91 -13.30 8.39
CA LYS A 56 11.38 -14.41 9.20
C LYS A 56 10.54 -14.69 10.42
N ASP A 57 9.99 -13.67 11.03
CA ASP A 57 9.22 -13.81 12.27
C ASP A 57 7.73 -13.61 12.07
N ASP A 58 7.28 -13.46 10.82
CA ASP A 58 5.88 -13.30 10.45
C ASP A 58 5.19 -12.10 11.14
N LYS A 59 5.98 -11.19 11.69
CA LYS A 59 5.43 -10.06 12.44
C LYS A 59 5.65 -8.77 11.68
N CYS A 60 4.62 -7.94 11.67
CA CYS A 60 4.70 -6.62 11.07
C CYS A 60 4.34 -5.59 12.13
N THR A 61 5.29 -4.74 12.49
CA THR A 61 5.03 -3.68 13.46
C THR A 61 4.65 -2.39 12.73
N MET A 62 4.06 -1.46 13.45
CA MET A 62 3.79 -0.13 12.89
C MET A 62 5.08 0.54 12.43
N ARG A 63 6.17 0.29 13.13
CA ARG A 63 7.48 0.83 12.76
C ARG A 63 7.94 0.28 11.41
N ASP A 64 7.73 -1.01 11.19
CA ASP A 64 8.07 -1.61 9.89
C ASP A 64 7.31 -0.94 8.77
N LEU A 65 6.03 -0.64 8.98
CA LEU A 65 5.23 0.03 7.97
C LEU A 65 5.72 1.46 7.70
N VAL A 66 6.09 2.18 8.74
CA VAL A 66 6.66 3.53 8.57
C VAL A 66 7.89 3.48 7.67
N ASP A 67 8.74 2.48 7.86
CA ASP A 67 9.97 2.35 7.07
C ASP A 67 9.71 1.92 5.63
N LEU A 68 8.65 1.17 5.39
CA LEU A 68 8.35 0.60 4.06
C LEU A 68 7.50 1.48 3.18
N THR A 69 6.73 2.39 3.75
CA THR A 69 5.81 3.22 2.98
C THR A 69 6.34 4.65 2.84
N PRO A 70 6.07 5.31 1.70
CA PRO A 70 6.39 6.74 1.57
C PRO A 70 5.38 7.64 2.28
N MET A 71 4.31 7.08 2.87
CA MET A 71 3.32 7.89 3.55
C MET A 71 3.85 8.53 4.81
N THR A 72 3.24 9.65 5.20
CA THR A 72 3.50 10.24 6.50
C THR A 72 2.94 9.33 7.58
N GLN A 73 3.44 9.48 8.80
CA GLN A 73 2.96 8.70 9.93
C GLN A 73 1.47 8.94 10.18
N SER A 74 1.02 10.18 10.04
CA SER A 74 -0.41 10.52 10.21
C SER A 74 -1.28 9.83 9.16
N ALA A 75 -0.86 9.85 7.90
CA ALA A 75 -1.60 9.19 6.83
C ALA A 75 -1.64 7.68 7.06
N LEU A 76 -0.51 7.09 7.44
CA LEU A 76 -0.42 5.67 7.72
C LEU A 76 -1.37 5.27 8.86
N SER A 77 -1.40 6.05 9.95
CA SER A 77 -2.29 5.76 11.06
C SER A 77 -3.76 5.74 10.64
N ARG A 78 -4.15 6.68 9.78
CA ARG A 78 -5.53 6.73 9.28
C ARG A 78 -5.87 5.51 8.44
N VAL A 79 -4.93 5.08 7.60
CA VAL A 79 -5.13 3.90 6.75
C VAL A 79 -5.26 2.65 7.62
N VAL A 80 -4.38 2.49 8.60
CA VAL A 80 -4.41 1.34 9.51
C VAL A 80 -5.72 1.32 10.30
N ASP A 81 -6.18 2.47 10.78
CA ASP A 81 -7.46 2.57 11.49
C ASP A 81 -8.62 2.15 10.59
N ARG A 82 -8.60 2.58 9.34
CA ARG A 82 -9.65 2.26 8.39
C ARG A 82 -9.68 0.77 8.07
N LEU A 83 -8.52 0.18 7.84
CA LEU A 83 -8.40 -1.26 7.59
C LEU A 83 -8.86 -2.08 8.79
N THR A 84 -8.56 -1.60 10.00
CA THR A 84 -9.00 -2.25 11.23
C THR A 84 -10.52 -2.22 11.35
N ARG A 85 -11.12 -1.06 11.10
CA ARG A 85 -12.59 -0.92 11.17
C ARG A 85 -13.28 -1.73 10.10
N ALA A 86 -12.66 -1.91 8.95
CA ALA A 86 -13.21 -2.74 7.88
C ALA A 86 -13.06 -4.25 8.17
N GLY A 87 -12.37 -4.60 9.24
CA GLY A 87 -12.17 -5.99 9.62
C GLY A 87 -11.14 -6.74 8.78
N LEU A 88 -10.27 -6.01 8.07
CA LEU A 88 -9.27 -6.60 7.21
C LEU A 88 -7.95 -6.89 7.92
N ILE A 89 -7.66 -6.14 8.97
CA ILE A 89 -6.48 -6.37 9.80
C ILE A 89 -6.85 -6.33 11.26
N GLY A 90 -6.01 -6.95 12.08
CA GLY A 90 -6.11 -6.90 13.53
C GLY A 90 -4.83 -6.34 14.10
N ARG A 91 -4.93 -5.74 15.29
CA ARG A 91 -3.80 -5.23 16.03
C ARG A 91 -3.59 -6.10 17.25
N ASN A 92 -2.36 -6.55 17.44
CA ASN A 92 -2.01 -7.35 18.61
C ASN A 92 -0.91 -6.63 19.35
N GLU A 93 -1.09 -6.44 20.67
CA GLU A 93 -0.06 -5.83 21.47
C GLU A 93 0.97 -6.87 21.87
N CYS A 94 2.25 -6.45 21.89
CA CYS A 94 3.28 -7.30 22.43
C CYS A 94 3.19 -7.24 23.95
N THR A 95 3.18 -8.41 24.61
CA THR A 95 3.05 -8.48 26.06
C THR A 95 4.22 -7.84 26.80
N TYR A 96 5.37 -7.70 26.15
CA TYR A 96 6.57 -7.18 26.79
C TYR A 96 6.85 -5.72 26.49
N ASP A 97 6.30 -5.20 25.42
CA ASP A 97 6.58 -3.83 25.01
C ASP A 97 5.35 -3.22 24.34
N ARG A 98 4.68 -2.36 25.05
CA ARG A 98 3.47 -1.68 24.54
C ARG A 98 3.73 -0.81 23.32
N ARG A 99 5.01 -0.53 23.02
CA ARG A 99 5.36 0.25 21.84
C ARG A 99 5.39 -0.60 20.57
N SER A 100 5.42 -1.92 20.73
CA SER A 100 5.48 -2.84 19.59
C SER A 100 4.11 -3.41 19.35
N MET A 101 3.32 -2.68 18.60
CA MET A 101 2.02 -3.17 18.18
C MET A 101 2.20 -3.89 16.86
N PHE A 102 1.78 -5.15 16.82
CA PHE A 102 1.82 -5.92 15.59
C PHE A 102 0.51 -5.81 14.85
N VAL A 103 0.57 -5.82 13.54
CA VAL A 103 -0.60 -5.85 12.67
C VAL A 103 -0.55 -7.10 11.82
N SER A 104 -1.70 -7.70 11.60
CA SER A 104 -1.80 -8.89 10.76
C SER A 104 -3.13 -8.90 10.02
N LEU A 105 -3.17 -9.58 8.88
CA LEU A 105 -4.41 -9.73 8.15
C LEU A 105 -5.33 -10.69 8.89
N THR A 106 -6.62 -10.37 8.90
CA THR A 106 -7.66 -11.29 9.35
C THR A 106 -7.95 -12.29 8.23
N ALA A 107 -8.78 -13.30 8.50
CA ALA A 107 -9.22 -14.22 7.46
C ALA A 107 -9.90 -13.47 6.32
N LYS A 108 -10.74 -12.48 6.65
CA LYS A 108 -11.38 -11.62 5.66
C LYS A 108 -10.33 -10.84 4.87
N GLY A 109 -9.33 -10.29 5.56
CA GLY A 109 -8.24 -9.55 4.92
C GLY A 109 -7.46 -10.40 3.94
N MET A 110 -7.18 -11.65 4.29
CA MET A 110 -6.48 -12.58 3.42
C MET A 110 -7.27 -12.83 2.13
N THR A 111 -8.57 -13.03 2.24
CA THR A 111 -9.43 -13.28 1.09
C THR A 111 -9.51 -12.06 0.18
N VAL A 112 -9.76 -10.89 0.75
CA VAL A 112 -9.85 -9.64 -0.03
C VAL A 112 -8.51 -9.33 -0.68
N HIS A 113 -7.43 -9.46 0.07
CA HIS A 113 -6.09 -9.18 -0.45
C HIS A 113 -5.75 -10.07 -1.65
N ALA A 114 -6.06 -11.36 -1.56
CA ALA A 114 -5.74 -12.29 -2.65
C ALA A 114 -6.41 -11.89 -3.97
N GLU A 115 -7.67 -11.48 -3.91
CA GLU A 115 -8.38 -11.04 -5.10
C GLU A 115 -7.95 -9.66 -5.58
N ALA A 116 -7.76 -8.74 -4.65
CA ALA A 116 -7.34 -7.38 -5.00
C ALA A 116 -5.92 -7.38 -5.60
N ARG A 117 -5.04 -8.24 -5.10
CA ARG A 117 -3.68 -8.35 -5.61
C ARG A 117 -3.66 -8.77 -7.08
N LYS A 118 -4.54 -9.66 -7.48
CA LYS A 118 -4.64 -10.09 -8.89
C LYS A 118 -4.98 -8.90 -9.78
N VAL A 119 -5.96 -8.11 -9.38
CA VAL A 119 -6.38 -6.94 -10.15
C VAL A 119 -5.28 -5.89 -10.18
N TYR A 120 -4.67 -5.62 -9.05
CA TYR A 120 -3.58 -4.67 -8.93
C TYR A 120 -2.43 -5.03 -9.88
N ARG A 121 -2.00 -6.28 -9.88
CA ARG A 121 -0.89 -6.72 -10.72
C ARG A 121 -1.23 -6.65 -12.21
N ARG A 122 -2.45 -6.99 -12.58
CA ARG A 122 -2.89 -6.90 -13.98
C ARG A 122 -2.91 -5.46 -14.48
N LEU A 123 -3.40 -4.55 -13.65
CA LEU A 123 -3.43 -3.13 -14.02
C LEU A 123 -2.02 -2.58 -14.17
N LEU A 124 -1.11 -2.94 -13.26
CA LEU A 124 0.28 -2.51 -13.35
C LEU A 124 0.97 -3.08 -14.58
N ALA A 125 0.61 -4.28 -14.99
CA ALA A 125 1.17 -4.89 -16.18
C ALA A 125 0.53 -4.37 -17.48
N GLY A 126 -0.48 -3.50 -17.37
CA GLY A 126 -1.16 -2.95 -18.54
C GLY A 126 -2.15 -3.92 -19.20
N GLU A 127 -2.54 -4.98 -18.51
CA GLU A 127 -3.41 -5.99 -19.09
C GLU A 127 -4.89 -5.61 -19.05
N LEU A 128 -5.25 -4.66 -18.20
CA LEU A 128 -6.63 -4.20 -18.10
C LEU A 128 -6.64 -2.72 -18.45
N ALA A 129 -6.53 -2.46 -19.69
CA ALA A 129 -6.56 -1.08 -20.16
C ALA A 129 -7.97 -0.49 -20.08
#